data_5b81ef6fcb5e6caeb74aa4d99238528e
#
_entry.id   5b81ef6fcb5e6caeb74aa4d99238528e
#
_cell.length_a   1.000
_cell.length_b   1.000
_cell.length_c   1.000
_cell.angle_alpha   90.00
_cell.angle_beta   90.00
_cell.angle_gamma   90.00
#
_symmetry.space_group_name_H-M   'P 1'
#
loop_
_entity.id
_entity.type
_entity.pdbx_description
1 polymer ?
#
loop_
_entity_poly.entity_id
_entity_poly.type
_entity_poly.pdbx_seq_one_letter_code
_entity_poly.pdbx_strand_id
1 'polypeptide(L)'
;MDSPHPELDITTGQKPSEECAVVGYIGNNAFTNIIFSLRALQHRGQESSGIATFDGKIHIKKGMGLVSEVFRDEFLDGRIGIGHNRYSTAGSKGIENAGPFVISSSIGYIGVSHNGEITNAHDLRERLKEKGYIFYSSSDTEVMLTEMVSEINKYGIRDGIKKAMLEIKGAYALAILINDTLYALRDPFGFRPLIMGKNNDGYIVASESAAIDTVSGKVIRDIKPGELVEIKETGYRSIFTIEHQKSHCMFEYVYFARPDSIIDKKEVFDVRYNIGVKLAMEHPVNADVVVPVPDSGRSQALGYSVYSKIPYSEGLIKNRYSDRTFILPDQKSRYEAIKIKLNTIKSVINEKKIVLVDDSIVRGNTMRYIIGILRKDGATEVHVRVGSPPIVAPCYFGVDMKTKNDFIANGKTVEEIRKEIGADSLGYVSIEGLKESIGMNELCLGCLTGKYPDDIPQSAKPNYT
;
A
#
# COMPACT_ATOMS: atom_id res chain seq x y z
N MET A 1 -1.52 20.00 -43.82
CA MET A 1 -2.67 19.09 -43.68
C MET A 1 -2.36 18.23 -42.48
N ASP A 2 -2.78 18.70 -41.32
CA ASP A 2 -2.55 18.03 -40.03
C ASP A 2 -3.59 16.92 -39.90
N SER A 3 -3.12 15.68 -39.83
CA SER A 3 -3.96 14.54 -39.48
C SER A 3 -4.32 14.67 -37.99
N PRO A 4 -5.59 14.53 -37.61
CA PRO A 4 -5.98 14.59 -36.22
C PRO A 4 -5.42 13.36 -35.48
N HIS A 5 -4.54 13.60 -34.50
CA HIS A 5 -4.17 12.58 -33.53
C HIS A 5 -5.44 12.12 -32.80
N PRO A 6 -5.67 10.81 -32.63
CA PRO A 6 -6.80 10.32 -31.87
C PRO A 6 -6.75 10.90 -30.45
N GLU A 7 -7.86 11.48 -30.00
CA GLU A 7 -8.05 11.98 -28.63
C GLU A 7 -7.82 10.84 -27.65
N LEU A 8 -6.72 10.94 -26.91
CA LEU A 8 -6.35 9.98 -25.88
C LEU A 8 -7.22 10.20 -24.64
N ASP A 9 -8.03 9.24 -24.32
CA ASP A 9 -8.76 9.20 -23.03
C ASP A 9 -7.77 8.97 -21.88
N ILE A 10 -7.39 10.06 -21.17
CA ILE A 10 -6.38 10.06 -20.10
C ILE A 10 -7.04 10.07 -18.70
N THR A 11 -8.32 9.71 -18.61
CA THR A 11 -9.09 9.89 -17.36
C THR A 11 -8.58 9.08 -16.17
N THR A 12 -7.63 8.13 -16.35
CA THR A 12 -7.34 7.13 -15.33
C THR A 12 -5.86 6.68 -15.22
N GLY A 13 -4.91 7.58 -15.47
CA GLY A 13 -3.48 7.28 -15.35
C GLY A 13 -2.97 7.28 -13.90
N GLN A 14 -3.39 6.33 -13.07
CA GLN A 14 -2.81 6.15 -11.73
C GLN A 14 -2.05 4.81 -11.66
N LYS A 15 -0.84 4.85 -11.04
CA LYS A 15 -0.18 3.65 -10.49
C LYS A 15 -1.12 2.98 -9.49
N PRO A 16 -0.87 1.70 -9.10
CA PRO A 16 -1.63 1.08 -8.02
C PRO A 16 -1.73 2.06 -6.88
N SER A 17 -2.95 2.38 -6.46
CA SER A 17 -3.16 3.40 -5.44
C SER A 17 -2.76 2.85 -4.09
N GLU A 18 -2.20 3.72 -3.27
CA GLU A 18 -1.54 3.45 -2.00
C GLU A 18 -2.48 2.77 -0.99
N GLU A 19 -1.89 2.15 0.02
CA GLU A 19 -2.55 1.41 1.08
C GLU A 19 -2.52 2.20 2.38
N CYS A 20 -3.40 1.84 3.35
CA CYS A 20 -3.44 2.48 4.65
C CYS A 20 -2.16 2.26 5.46
N ALA A 21 -1.85 3.18 6.37
CA ALA A 21 -0.83 3.02 7.40
C ALA A 21 -1.46 2.80 8.76
N VAL A 22 -0.91 1.87 9.51
CA VAL A 22 -1.30 1.53 10.88
C VAL A 22 -0.13 1.78 11.82
N VAL A 23 -0.42 2.42 12.96
CA VAL A 23 0.51 2.60 14.07
C VAL A 23 -0.21 2.30 15.38
N GLY A 24 0.43 1.59 16.31
CA GLY A 24 0.03 1.46 17.70
C GLY A 24 1.21 1.77 18.59
N TYR A 25 1.00 2.43 19.72
CA TYR A 25 2.06 2.76 20.65
C TYR A 25 1.58 2.63 22.10
N ILE A 26 2.44 2.12 22.99
CA ILE A 26 2.21 2.10 24.43
C ILE A 26 3.49 2.47 25.17
N GLY A 27 3.41 3.50 26.00
CA GLY A 27 4.51 4.07 26.77
C GLY A 27 4.43 5.60 26.88
N ASN A 28 5.53 6.25 27.26
CA ASN A 28 5.58 7.71 27.38
C ASN A 28 5.46 8.37 26.00
N ASN A 29 4.88 9.57 25.97
CA ASN A 29 4.76 10.39 24.75
C ASN A 29 4.05 9.66 23.59
N ALA A 30 3.01 8.89 23.88
CA ALA A 30 2.32 8.05 22.88
C ALA A 30 1.87 8.88 21.66
N PHE A 31 1.20 10.01 21.88
CA PHE A 31 0.74 10.88 20.79
C PHE A 31 1.87 11.33 19.86
N THR A 32 2.97 11.81 20.43
CA THR A 32 4.15 12.28 19.67
C THR A 32 4.79 11.16 18.86
N ASN A 33 4.98 9.97 19.47
CA ASN A 33 5.54 8.81 18.78
C ASN A 33 4.64 8.34 17.63
N ILE A 34 3.30 8.36 17.83
CA ILE A 34 2.34 8.01 16.78
C ILE A 34 2.38 9.02 15.64
N ILE A 35 2.42 10.33 15.91
CA ILE A 35 2.52 11.37 14.86
C ILE A 35 3.77 11.18 14.01
N PHE A 36 4.95 11.04 14.60
CA PHE A 36 6.19 10.86 13.84
C PHE A 36 6.16 9.58 13.01
N SER A 37 5.63 8.50 13.56
CA SER A 37 5.46 7.23 12.85
C SER A 37 4.48 7.34 11.68
N LEU A 38 3.33 8.01 11.86
CA LEU A 38 2.37 8.25 10.77
C LEU A 38 2.95 9.17 9.69
N ARG A 39 3.75 10.18 10.06
CA ARG A 39 4.46 11.03 9.09
C ARG A 39 5.46 10.23 8.27
N ALA A 40 6.20 9.31 8.88
CA ALA A 40 7.10 8.40 8.17
C ALA A 40 6.36 7.48 7.18
N LEU A 41 5.10 7.15 7.49
CA LEU A 41 4.22 6.31 6.68
C LEU A 41 3.23 7.11 5.80
N GLN A 42 3.43 8.42 5.62
CA GLN A 42 2.50 9.26 4.86
C GLN A 42 2.35 8.84 3.39
N HIS A 43 3.36 8.17 2.84
CA HIS A 43 3.32 7.61 1.47
C HIS A 43 2.22 6.55 1.31
N ARG A 44 1.79 5.87 2.38
CA ARG A 44 0.74 4.84 2.35
C ARG A 44 -0.67 5.42 2.30
N GLY A 45 -0.91 6.58 2.92
CA GLY A 45 -2.24 7.20 2.93
C GLY A 45 -2.19 8.72 3.04
N GLN A 46 -2.94 9.44 2.21
CA GLN A 46 -2.91 10.91 2.13
C GLN A 46 -4.32 11.53 2.12
N GLU A 47 -5.37 10.73 2.21
CA GLU A 47 -6.74 11.23 2.17
C GLU A 47 -7.21 11.73 3.54
N SER A 48 -6.95 10.97 4.58
CA SER A 48 -7.26 11.35 5.95
C SER A 48 -6.28 10.74 6.94
N SER A 49 -6.15 11.39 8.09
CA SER A 49 -5.31 10.94 9.20
C SER A 49 -6.08 11.01 10.51
N GLY A 50 -5.81 10.08 11.42
CA GLY A 50 -6.47 10.07 12.72
C GLY A 50 -5.65 9.37 13.79
N ILE A 51 -5.84 9.79 15.02
CA ILE A 51 -5.22 9.22 16.23
C ILE A 51 -6.30 9.07 17.31
N ALA A 52 -6.25 7.96 18.03
CA ALA A 52 -6.98 7.77 19.28
C ALA A 52 -5.99 7.40 20.38
N THR A 53 -6.10 8.05 21.55
CA THR A 53 -5.30 7.77 22.75
C THR A 53 -6.19 7.51 23.95
N PHE A 54 -5.64 6.90 25.02
CA PHE A 54 -6.37 6.56 26.23
C PHE A 54 -5.55 6.84 27.50
N ASP A 55 -6.22 7.45 28.49
CA ASP A 55 -5.70 7.77 29.85
C ASP A 55 -6.73 7.49 30.96
N GLY A 56 -7.66 6.57 30.73
CA GLY A 56 -8.87 6.35 31.52
C GLY A 56 -10.13 6.79 30.78
N LYS A 57 -9.99 7.64 29.81
CA LYS A 57 -11.00 8.00 28.80
C LYS A 57 -10.36 8.03 27.41
N ILE A 58 -11.20 7.97 26.40
CA ILE A 58 -10.74 7.99 24.99
C ILE A 58 -10.67 9.43 24.48
N HIS A 59 -9.55 9.77 23.86
CA HIS A 59 -9.36 11.01 23.11
C HIS A 59 -9.18 10.69 21.65
N ILE A 60 -9.93 11.34 20.77
CA ILE A 60 -9.89 11.07 19.32
C ILE A 60 -9.79 12.38 18.54
N LYS A 61 -8.84 12.43 17.61
CA LYS A 61 -8.78 13.46 16.56
C LYS A 61 -8.64 12.78 15.22
N LYS A 62 -9.49 13.17 14.27
CA LYS A 62 -9.45 12.75 12.86
C LYS A 62 -9.66 13.96 11.97
N GLY A 63 -9.08 13.94 10.78
CA GLY A 63 -9.27 14.98 9.77
C GLY A 63 -8.95 14.48 8.37
N MET A 64 -9.50 15.19 7.38
CA MET A 64 -9.12 15.02 5.98
C MET A 64 -7.77 15.70 5.75
N GLY A 65 -6.89 15.07 4.97
CA GLY A 65 -5.55 15.60 4.65
C GLY A 65 -4.40 14.89 5.35
N LEU A 66 -3.23 15.51 5.24
CA LEU A 66 -1.97 14.95 5.74
C LEU A 66 -1.86 15.06 7.27
N VAL A 67 -1.04 14.20 7.88
CA VAL A 67 -0.73 14.24 9.32
C VAL A 67 -0.31 15.64 9.78
N SER A 68 0.52 16.34 8.98
CA SER A 68 1.00 17.70 9.29
C SER A 68 -0.10 18.76 9.26
N GLU A 69 -1.18 18.52 8.56
CA GLU A 69 -2.33 19.42 8.46
C GLU A 69 -3.32 19.16 9.59
N VAL A 70 -3.69 17.88 9.78
CA VAL A 70 -4.70 17.44 10.77
C VAL A 70 -4.25 17.68 12.20
N PHE A 71 -2.94 17.55 12.48
CA PHE A 71 -2.37 17.62 13.83
C PHE A 71 -1.42 18.80 14.05
N ARG A 72 -1.60 19.92 13.30
CA ARG A 72 -0.69 21.08 13.36
C ARG A 72 -0.52 21.63 14.78
N ASP A 73 -1.62 21.80 15.50
CA ASP A 73 -1.65 22.43 16.84
C ASP A 73 -2.41 21.54 17.83
N GLU A 74 -2.38 20.23 17.63
CA GLU A 74 -3.11 19.26 18.43
C GLU A 74 -2.18 18.50 19.36
N PHE A 75 -2.71 18.16 20.53
CA PHE A 75 -2.13 17.22 21.47
C PHE A 75 -3.25 16.37 22.09
N LEU A 76 -3.02 15.07 22.21
CA LEU A 76 -3.94 14.15 22.89
C LEU A 76 -3.20 13.51 24.07
N ASP A 77 -3.81 13.59 25.26
CA ASP A 77 -3.31 12.91 26.44
C ASP A 77 -3.41 11.40 26.31
N GLY A 78 -2.53 10.68 26.99
CA GLY A 78 -2.56 9.23 27.08
C GLY A 78 -1.19 8.59 26.89
N ARG A 79 -1.06 7.40 27.49
CA ARG A 79 0.14 6.56 27.42
C ARG A 79 0.02 5.43 26.39
N ILE A 80 -1.16 5.24 25.85
CA ILE A 80 -1.45 4.26 24.80
C ILE A 80 -2.28 4.92 23.71
N GLY A 81 -2.05 4.52 22.47
CA GLY A 81 -2.85 5.00 21.37
C GLY A 81 -2.65 4.21 20.09
N ILE A 82 -3.54 4.47 19.14
CA ILE A 82 -3.49 3.94 17.78
C ILE A 82 -3.64 5.07 16.78
N GLY A 83 -2.96 4.96 15.65
CA GLY A 83 -2.98 5.94 14.57
C GLY A 83 -3.24 5.31 13.21
N HIS A 84 -3.81 6.08 12.31
CA HIS A 84 -4.19 5.63 10.98
C HIS A 84 -3.99 6.74 9.93
N ASN A 85 -3.32 6.41 8.82
CA ASN A 85 -3.42 7.19 7.58
C ASN A 85 -4.26 6.39 6.59
N ARG A 86 -5.28 7.02 6.03
CA ARG A 86 -6.19 6.36 5.09
C ARG A 86 -5.86 6.71 3.65
N TYR A 87 -5.95 5.71 2.81
CA TYR A 87 -6.20 5.84 1.39
C TYR A 87 -7.57 5.20 1.06
N SER A 88 -8.38 5.84 0.22
CA SER A 88 -9.72 5.35 -0.11
C SER A 88 -9.67 4.21 -1.11
N THR A 89 -9.82 2.96 -0.65
CA THR A 89 -9.98 1.76 -1.48
C THR A 89 -11.45 1.37 -1.64
N ALA A 90 -12.24 1.58 -0.59
CA ALA A 90 -13.67 1.29 -0.56
C ALA A 90 -14.41 2.38 0.22
N GLY A 91 -15.64 2.68 -0.21
CA GLY A 91 -16.53 3.64 0.44
C GLY A 91 -16.41 5.08 -0.05
N SER A 92 -17.26 5.96 0.48
CA SER A 92 -17.28 7.39 0.14
C SER A 92 -16.05 8.12 0.70
N LYS A 93 -15.67 9.22 0.03
CA LYS A 93 -14.64 10.14 0.49
C LYS A 93 -15.23 11.08 1.55
N GLY A 94 -15.29 10.63 2.80
CA GLY A 94 -15.84 11.45 3.88
C GLY A 94 -15.13 11.16 5.20
N ILE A 95 -15.22 12.14 6.10
CA ILE A 95 -14.61 12.08 7.45
C ILE A 95 -15.17 10.91 8.28
N GLU A 96 -16.40 10.46 7.99
CA GLU A 96 -17.02 9.31 8.62
C GLU A 96 -16.26 8.00 8.37
N ASN A 97 -15.51 7.94 7.26
CA ASN A 97 -14.66 6.80 6.90
C ASN A 97 -13.20 6.92 7.41
N ALA A 98 -12.84 8.04 8.02
CA ALA A 98 -11.50 8.21 8.58
C ALA A 98 -11.30 7.32 9.80
N GLY A 99 -10.18 6.56 9.83
CA GLY A 99 -9.73 5.80 10.98
C GLY A 99 -8.92 6.66 11.98
N PRO A 100 -8.66 6.15 13.20
CA PRO A 100 -9.16 4.88 13.74
C PRO A 100 -10.65 4.90 14.07
N PHE A 101 -11.27 3.71 14.07
CA PHE A 101 -12.63 3.52 14.56
C PHE A 101 -12.59 3.11 16.02
N VAL A 102 -13.52 3.65 16.84
CA VAL A 102 -13.61 3.35 18.26
C VAL A 102 -15.08 3.13 18.64
N ILE A 103 -15.35 2.06 19.40
CA ILE A 103 -16.66 1.72 19.96
C ILE A 103 -16.55 1.65 21.49
N SER A 104 -17.53 2.21 22.19
CA SER A 104 -17.75 1.97 23.61
C SER A 104 -18.56 0.68 23.77
N SER A 105 -18.10 -0.22 24.63
CA SER A 105 -18.70 -1.53 24.87
C SER A 105 -18.86 -1.80 26.38
N SER A 106 -19.43 -2.95 26.74
CA SER A 106 -19.58 -3.36 28.15
C SER A 106 -18.23 -3.55 28.88
N ILE A 107 -17.13 -3.76 28.15
CA ILE A 107 -15.78 -3.91 28.70
C ILE A 107 -14.94 -2.63 28.62
N GLY A 108 -15.53 -1.51 28.15
CA GLY A 108 -14.86 -0.24 27.95
C GLY A 108 -14.68 0.13 26.47
N TYR A 109 -13.61 0.83 26.14
CA TYR A 109 -13.35 1.31 24.79
C TYR A 109 -12.53 0.29 23.98
N ILE A 110 -12.98 0.03 22.75
CA ILE A 110 -12.26 -0.80 21.77
C ILE A 110 -12.04 0.04 20.51
N GLY A 111 -10.80 0.24 20.13
CA GLY A 111 -10.40 1.00 18.94
C GLY A 111 -9.57 0.16 17.96
N VAL A 112 -9.71 0.40 16.67
CA VAL A 112 -8.98 -0.31 15.60
C VAL A 112 -8.44 0.65 14.55
N SER A 113 -7.16 0.50 14.21
CA SER A 113 -6.54 0.99 12.98
C SER A 113 -6.30 -0.21 12.06
N HIS A 114 -6.67 -0.10 10.79
CA HIS A 114 -6.71 -1.21 9.84
C HIS A 114 -5.97 -0.88 8.55
N ASN A 115 -5.08 -1.78 8.13
CA ASN A 115 -4.51 -1.82 6.80
C ASN A 115 -4.92 -3.10 6.08
N GLY A 116 -5.66 -2.98 4.98
CA GLY A 116 -6.18 -4.06 4.17
C GLY A 116 -7.59 -3.82 3.67
N GLU A 117 -8.26 -4.87 3.26
CA GLU A 117 -9.68 -4.89 2.87
C GLU A 117 -10.27 -6.27 3.18
N ILE A 118 -11.41 -6.30 3.88
CA ILE A 118 -12.11 -7.56 4.14
C ILE A 118 -13.09 -7.86 3.01
N THR A 119 -13.01 -9.07 2.46
CA THR A 119 -13.77 -9.45 1.25
C THR A 119 -15.24 -9.70 1.53
N ASN A 120 -15.61 -10.05 2.76
CA ASN A 120 -16.99 -10.34 3.15
C ASN A 120 -17.65 -9.21 3.97
N ALA A 121 -17.17 -7.96 3.84
CA ALA A 121 -17.70 -6.81 4.58
C ALA A 121 -19.20 -6.60 4.40
N HIS A 122 -19.69 -6.78 3.15
CA HIS A 122 -21.12 -6.65 2.86
C HIS A 122 -21.97 -7.69 3.62
N ASP A 123 -21.59 -8.96 3.55
CA ASP A 123 -22.35 -10.06 4.15
C ASP A 123 -22.33 -9.94 5.69
N LEU A 124 -21.18 -9.58 6.27
CA LEU A 124 -21.06 -9.30 7.70
C LEU A 124 -21.92 -8.11 8.14
N ARG A 125 -21.95 -7.05 7.35
CA ARG A 125 -22.74 -5.84 7.62
C ARG A 125 -24.23 -6.16 7.68
N GLU A 126 -24.75 -6.90 6.70
CA GLU A 126 -26.17 -7.28 6.68
C GLU A 126 -26.52 -8.19 7.87
N ARG A 127 -25.71 -9.21 8.15
CA ARG A 127 -25.86 -10.07 9.33
C ARG A 127 -25.88 -9.29 10.66
N LEU A 128 -25.02 -8.28 10.77
CA LEU A 128 -24.96 -7.44 11.99
C LEU A 128 -26.15 -6.48 12.11
N LYS A 129 -26.65 -5.94 10.98
CA LYS A 129 -27.92 -5.17 10.98
C LYS A 129 -29.11 -5.98 11.43
N GLU A 130 -29.21 -7.25 11.03
CA GLU A 130 -30.25 -8.17 11.50
C GLU A 130 -30.19 -8.40 13.02
N LYS A 131 -28.99 -8.28 13.61
CA LYS A 131 -28.77 -8.32 15.08
C LYS A 131 -29.02 -6.97 15.76
N GLY A 132 -29.42 -5.92 15.02
CA GLY A 132 -29.72 -4.58 15.55
C GLY A 132 -28.54 -3.60 15.62
N TYR A 133 -27.39 -3.93 15.03
CA TYR A 133 -26.27 -2.98 14.96
C TYR A 133 -26.49 -1.91 13.89
N ILE A 134 -26.08 -0.68 14.19
CA ILE A 134 -26.18 0.48 13.31
C ILE A 134 -24.78 0.88 12.85
N PHE A 135 -24.64 1.26 11.59
CA PHE A 135 -23.39 1.69 10.98
C PHE A 135 -23.48 3.15 10.53
N TYR A 136 -22.42 3.92 10.81
CA TYR A 136 -22.34 5.34 10.50
C TYR A 136 -21.41 5.63 9.31
N SER A 137 -20.65 4.63 8.86
CA SER A 137 -19.74 4.75 7.72
C SER A 137 -19.96 3.65 6.69
N SER A 138 -19.36 3.80 5.52
CA SER A 138 -19.28 2.73 4.52
C SER A 138 -18.02 1.87 4.67
N SER A 139 -17.17 2.15 5.67
CA SER A 139 -15.90 1.45 5.88
C SER A 139 -16.12 0.00 6.31
N ASP A 140 -15.31 -0.88 5.77
CA ASP A 140 -15.19 -2.28 6.18
C ASP A 140 -14.58 -2.41 7.59
N THR A 141 -13.74 -1.46 8.00
CA THR A 141 -13.15 -1.39 9.34
C THR A 141 -14.20 -1.26 10.43
N GLU A 142 -15.27 -0.46 10.20
CA GLU A 142 -16.39 -0.36 11.15
C GLU A 142 -17.12 -1.70 11.30
N VAL A 143 -17.32 -2.42 10.20
CA VAL A 143 -17.95 -3.74 10.20
C VAL A 143 -17.11 -4.75 10.97
N MET A 144 -15.81 -4.78 10.71
CA MET A 144 -14.86 -5.66 11.38
C MET A 144 -14.80 -5.37 12.89
N LEU A 145 -14.72 -4.10 13.28
CA LEU A 145 -14.71 -3.70 14.69
C LEU A 145 -16.03 -4.11 15.39
N THR A 146 -17.17 -3.91 14.72
CA THR A 146 -18.48 -4.29 15.28
C THR A 146 -18.59 -5.81 15.49
N GLU A 147 -18.11 -6.62 14.53
CA GLU A 147 -18.05 -8.09 14.69
C GLU A 147 -17.12 -8.47 15.85
N MET A 148 -15.92 -7.87 15.95
CA MET A 148 -15.01 -8.13 17.06
C MET A 148 -15.64 -7.78 18.41
N VAL A 149 -16.28 -6.62 18.54
CA VAL A 149 -16.98 -6.19 19.78
C VAL A 149 -18.11 -7.15 20.12
N SER A 150 -18.92 -7.58 19.13
CA SER A 150 -19.99 -8.55 19.32
C SER A 150 -19.47 -9.86 19.92
N GLU A 151 -18.38 -10.39 19.37
CA GLU A 151 -17.81 -11.65 19.87
C GLU A 151 -17.04 -11.49 21.19
N ILE A 152 -16.35 -10.36 21.40
CA ILE A 152 -15.66 -10.04 22.67
C ILE A 152 -16.67 -9.96 23.82
N ASN A 153 -17.82 -9.31 23.61
CA ASN A 153 -18.86 -9.20 24.64
C ASN A 153 -19.43 -10.56 25.07
N LYS A 154 -19.41 -11.57 24.19
CA LYS A 154 -19.91 -12.92 24.49
C LYS A 154 -18.86 -13.83 25.11
N TYR A 155 -17.62 -13.75 24.63
CA TYR A 155 -16.59 -14.78 24.91
C TYR A 155 -15.33 -14.21 25.57
N GLY A 156 -15.30 -12.91 25.88
CA GLY A 156 -14.10 -12.22 26.37
C GLY A 156 -13.08 -11.92 25.25
N ILE A 157 -12.05 -11.17 25.59
CA ILE A 157 -11.12 -10.59 24.60
C ILE A 157 -10.45 -11.68 23.74
N ARG A 158 -9.82 -12.68 24.37
CA ARG A 158 -9.06 -13.72 23.67
C ARG A 158 -9.93 -14.51 22.69
N ASP A 159 -10.97 -15.12 23.21
CA ASP A 159 -11.79 -16.05 22.44
C ASP A 159 -12.74 -15.31 21.49
N GLY A 160 -13.18 -14.09 21.86
CA GLY A 160 -13.94 -13.21 20.99
C GLY A 160 -13.16 -12.76 19.77
N ILE A 161 -11.91 -12.28 19.93
CA ILE A 161 -11.07 -11.92 18.79
C ILE A 161 -10.80 -13.16 17.92
N LYS A 162 -10.50 -14.31 18.52
CA LYS A 162 -10.27 -15.55 17.77
C LYS A 162 -11.49 -15.97 16.94
N LYS A 163 -12.70 -15.85 17.49
CA LYS A 163 -13.95 -16.14 16.76
C LYS A 163 -14.20 -15.13 15.64
N ALA A 164 -14.00 -13.84 15.89
CA ALA A 164 -14.12 -12.82 14.88
C ALA A 164 -13.15 -13.07 13.70
N MET A 165 -11.89 -13.47 13.97
CA MET A 165 -10.93 -13.82 12.92
C MET A 165 -11.36 -15.00 12.04
N LEU A 166 -12.12 -15.95 12.57
CA LEU A 166 -12.63 -17.08 11.79
C LEU A 166 -13.79 -16.68 10.86
N GLU A 167 -14.50 -15.62 11.20
CA GLU A 167 -15.63 -15.09 10.43
C GLU A 167 -15.20 -14.03 9.40
N ILE A 168 -14.18 -13.25 9.71
CA ILE A 168 -13.67 -12.17 8.85
C ILE A 168 -12.75 -12.76 7.78
N LYS A 169 -13.10 -12.52 6.50
CA LYS A 169 -12.30 -12.96 5.34
C LYS A 169 -11.62 -11.78 4.68
N GLY A 170 -10.43 -12.03 4.11
CA GLY A 170 -9.65 -11.02 3.40
C GLY A 170 -8.38 -10.58 4.12
N ALA A 171 -7.89 -9.39 3.81
CA ALA A 171 -6.61 -8.87 4.29
C ALA A 171 -6.80 -7.88 5.43
N TYR A 172 -6.07 -8.07 6.54
CA TYR A 172 -6.02 -7.10 7.63
C TYR A 172 -4.74 -7.19 8.47
N ALA A 173 -4.14 -6.03 8.68
CA ALA A 173 -3.12 -5.80 9.71
C ALA A 173 -3.63 -4.73 10.64
N LEU A 174 -3.73 -5.04 11.94
CA LEU A 174 -4.45 -4.22 12.92
C LEU A 174 -3.58 -3.81 14.09
N ALA A 175 -3.67 -2.53 14.48
CA ALA A 175 -3.39 -2.08 15.83
C ALA A 175 -4.73 -1.90 16.55
N ILE A 176 -4.90 -2.58 17.69
CA ILE A 176 -6.14 -2.61 18.45
C ILE A 176 -5.86 -2.03 19.83
N LEU A 177 -6.64 -1.03 20.22
CA LEU A 177 -6.67 -0.44 21.56
C LEU A 177 -7.84 -1.03 22.32
N ILE A 178 -7.60 -1.68 23.46
CA ILE A 178 -8.66 -2.08 24.40
C ILE A 178 -8.29 -1.52 25.76
N ASN A 179 -8.94 -0.42 26.16
CA ASN A 179 -8.63 0.35 27.36
C ASN A 179 -7.12 0.68 27.44
N ASP A 180 -6.41 0.12 28.42
CA ASP A 180 -4.98 0.33 28.69
C ASP A 180 -4.04 -0.70 28.02
N THR A 181 -4.55 -1.50 27.11
CA THR A 181 -3.78 -2.59 26.47
C THR A 181 -3.78 -2.43 24.95
N LEU A 182 -2.60 -2.51 24.36
CA LEU A 182 -2.38 -2.54 22.91
C LEU A 182 -2.33 -3.98 22.44
N TYR A 183 -3.03 -4.27 21.34
CA TYR A 183 -2.92 -5.54 20.64
C TYR A 183 -2.48 -5.31 19.19
N ALA A 184 -1.70 -6.25 18.68
CA ALA A 184 -1.34 -6.34 17.28
C ALA A 184 -1.89 -7.63 16.70
N LEU A 185 -2.59 -7.54 15.57
CA LEU A 185 -3.23 -8.68 14.92
C LEU A 185 -2.94 -8.65 13.42
N ARG A 186 -2.52 -9.79 12.87
CA ARG A 186 -2.31 -9.96 11.44
C ARG A 186 -3.23 -11.08 10.92
N ASP A 187 -3.81 -10.90 9.72
CA ASP A 187 -4.67 -11.93 9.11
C ASP A 187 -3.95 -13.27 8.95
N PRO A 188 -4.70 -14.39 8.82
CA PRO A 188 -4.10 -15.73 8.76
C PRO A 188 -3.18 -15.96 7.56
N PHE A 189 -3.37 -15.25 6.44
CA PHE A 189 -2.50 -15.34 5.26
C PHE A 189 -1.29 -14.42 5.37
N GLY A 190 -1.36 -13.36 6.22
CA GLY A 190 -0.31 -12.36 6.36
C GLY A 190 -0.17 -11.49 5.12
N PHE A 191 -1.27 -11.12 4.48
CA PHE A 191 -1.26 -10.28 3.27
C PHE A 191 -0.49 -8.98 3.48
N ARG A 192 -0.74 -8.29 4.61
CA ARG A 192 -0.15 -7.00 4.92
C ARG A 192 0.93 -7.13 5.99
N PRO A 193 1.99 -6.32 5.91
CA PRO A 193 3.02 -6.31 6.95
C PRO A 193 2.50 -5.67 8.24
N LEU A 194 3.01 -6.16 9.37
CA LEU A 194 2.86 -5.58 10.69
C LEU A 194 4.07 -5.91 11.52
N ILE A 195 4.76 -4.89 12.01
CA ILE A 195 6.07 -5.02 12.64
C ILE A 195 6.00 -4.44 14.05
N MET A 196 6.61 -5.11 15.01
CA MET A 196 6.73 -4.65 16.38
C MET A 196 8.17 -4.24 16.70
N GLY A 197 8.31 -3.12 17.38
CA GLY A 197 9.57 -2.60 17.87
C GLY A 197 9.43 -1.97 19.26
N LYS A 198 10.54 -1.42 19.73
CA LYS A 198 10.64 -0.74 21.01
C LYS A 198 11.62 0.43 20.92
N ASN A 199 11.28 1.56 21.50
CA ASN A 199 12.23 2.64 21.80
C ASN A 199 12.44 2.75 23.32
N ASN A 200 13.12 3.80 23.78
CA ASN A 200 13.38 4.00 25.20
C ASN A 200 12.09 4.25 26.02
N ASP A 201 11.05 4.77 25.38
CA ASP A 201 9.83 5.22 26.00
C ASP A 201 8.69 4.20 26.00
N GLY A 202 8.75 3.18 25.12
CA GLY A 202 7.66 2.19 25.01
C GLY A 202 7.77 1.24 23.82
N TYR A 203 6.68 0.49 23.60
CA TYR A 203 6.52 -0.41 22.47
C TYR A 203 5.73 0.24 21.35
N ILE A 204 6.09 -0.11 20.13
CA ILE A 204 5.46 0.36 18.89
C ILE A 204 5.09 -0.81 17.99
N VAL A 205 3.95 -0.69 17.33
CA VAL A 205 3.53 -1.55 16.22
C VAL A 205 3.28 -0.66 15.02
N ALA A 206 3.79 -1.03 13.85
CA ALA A 206 3.64 -0.24 12.64
C ALA A 206 3.56 -1.11 11.38
N SER A 207 3.00 -0.56 10.30
CA SER A 207 2.97 -1.21 8.99
C SER A 207 4.36 -1.45 8.41
N GLU A 208 5.34 -0.58 8.70
CA GLU A 208 6.72 -0.68 8.19
C GLU A 208 7.76 -0.35 9.27
N SER A 209 8.96 -0.94 9.14
CA SER A 209 10.08 -0.70 10.08
C SER A 209 10.57 0.75 10.06
N ALA A 210 10.47 1.44 8.92
CA ALA A 210 10.85 2.86 8.80
C ALA A 210 10.11 3.79 9.79
N ALA A 211 8.88 3.42 10.20
CA ALA A 211 8.15 4.14 11.25
C ALA A 211 8.78 3.95 12.63
N ILE A 212 9.33 2.77 12.90
CA ILE A 212 10.02 2.43 14.16
C ILE A 212 11.35 3.18 14.22
N ASP A 213 12.11 3.20 13.12
CA ASP A 213 13.38 3.90 13.02
C ASP A 213 13.22 5.41 13.23
N THR A 214 12.13 5.98 12.68
CA THR A 214 11.82 7.42 12.80
C THR A 214 11.67 7.88 14.26
N VAL A 215 11.19 6.99 15.16
CA VAL A 215 11.07 7.28 16.59
C VAL A 215 12.25 6.72 17.40
N SER A 216 13.40 6.52 16.76
CA SER A 216 14.61 5.97 17.36
C SER A 216 14.40 4.60 18.03
N GLY A 217 13.47 3.83 17.50
CA GLY A 217 13.15 2.48 17.97
C GLY A 217 14.05 1.42 17.34
N LYS A 218 13.99 0.22 17.90
CA LYS A 218 14.59 -0.99 17.34
C LYS A 218 13.50 -1.99 17.03
N VAL A 219 13.54 -2.56 15.83
CA VAL A 219 12.66 -3.67 15.45
C VAL A 219 12.91 -4.86 16.36
N ILE A 220 11.85 -5.44 16.92
CA ILE A 220 11.89 -6.67 17.66
C ILE A 220 11.61 -7.85 16.72
N ARG A 221 10.48 -7.79 16.01
CA ARG A 221 10.09 -8.82 15.03
C ARG A 221 8.85 -8.40 14.23
N ASP A 222 8.61 -9.10 13.15
CA ASP A 222 7.32 -9.09 12.47
C ASP A 222 6.26 -9.82 13.32
N ILE A 223 5.00 -9.38 13.25
CA ILE A 223 3.84 -10.13 13.75
C ILE A 223 3.56 -11.26 12.73
N LYS A 224 3.48 -12.49 13.22
CA LYS A 224 3.26 -13.65 12.35
C LYS A 224 1.86 -13.61 11.72
N PRO A 225 1.66 -14.19 10.54
CA PRO A 225 0.32 -14.46 10.01
C PRO A 225 -0.55 -15.20 11.03
N GLY A 226 -1.79 -14.73 11.21
CA GLY A 226 -2.75 -15.30 12.16
C GLY A 226 -2.48 -15.03 13.64
N GLU A 227 -1.45 -14.25 13.98
CA GLU A 227 -1.04 -14.03 15.36
C GLU A 227 -1.74 -12.82 15.99
N LEU A 228 -2.25 -13.02 17.22
CA LEU A 228 -2.62 -11.96 18.15
C LEU A 228 -1.55 -11.79 19.21
N VAL A 229 -1.00 -10.60 19.33
CA VAL A 229 -0.02 -10.21 20.35
C VAL A 229 -0.64 -9.19 21.29
N GLU A 230 -0.58 -9.45 22.59
CA GLU A 230 -0.88 -8.48 23.65
C GLU A 230 0.40 -7.72 24.01
N ILE A 231 0.32 -6.42 24.11
CA ILE A 231 1.44 -5.52 24.39
C ILE A 231 1.06 -4.59 25.53
N LYS A 232 1.85 -4.62 26.59
CA LYS A 232 1.74 -3.73 27.77
C LYS A 232 3.05 -2.99 27.99
N GLU A 233 3.08 -1.98 28.81
CA GLU A 233 4.33 -1.28 29.14
C GLU A 233 5.38 -2.21 29.73
N THR A 234 4.95 -3.25 30.44
CA THR A 234 5.83 -4.25 31.08
C THR A 234 6.37 -5.32 30.14
N GLY A 235 5.83 -5.45 28.92
CA GLY A 235 6.23 -6.47 27.97
C GLY A 235 5.13 -6.84 26.97
N TYR A 236 5.41 -7.89 26.23
CA TYR A 236 4.44 -8.43 25.25
C TYR A 236 4.38 -9.95 25.32
N ARG A 237 3.25 -10.52 24.89
CA ARG A 237 3.09 -11.97 24.73
C ARG A 237 2.20 -12.32 23.55
N SER A 238 2.51 -13.40 22.87
CA SER A 238 1.61 -14.01 21.90
C SER A 238 0.44 -14.67 22.64
N ILE A 239 -0.78 -14.34 22.25
CA ILE A 239 -2.01 -14.88 22.85
C ILE A 239 -2.43 -16.16 22.15
N PHE A 240 -2.44 -16.13 20.82
CA PHE A 240 -2.66 -17.28 19.94
C PHE A 240 -2.11 -17.01 18.54
N THR A 241 -2.01 -18.07 17.75
CA THR A 241 -1.77 -18.02 16.30
C THR A 241 -2.73 -18.98 15.62
N ILE A 242 -3.42 -18.50 14.57
CA ILE A 242 -4.20 -19.34 13.65
C ILE A 242 -3.27 -19.67 12.48
N GLU A 243 -2.83 -20.91 12.40
CA GLU A 243 -1.94 -21.33 11.31
C GLU A 243 -2.70 -21.43 10.00
N HIS A 244 -2.13 -20.87 8.95
CA HIS A 244 -2.63 -20.90 7.58
C HIS A 244 -1.47 -20.84 6.59
N GLN A 245 -1.72 -21.15 5.32
CA GLN A 245 -0.75 -20.97 4.26
C GLN A 245 -0.51 -19.47 4.05
N LYS A 246 0.73 -19.02 4.20
CA LYS A 246 1.11 -17.64 3.97
C LYS A 246 0.88 -17.21 2.53
N SER A 247 0.53 -15.94 2.35
CA SER A 247 0.31 -15.34 1.03
C SER A 247 0.57 -13.83 1.08
N HIS A 248 1.83 -13.47 1.34
CA HIS A 248 2.22 -12.07 1.46
C HIS A 248 2.03 -11.30 0.15
N CYS A 249 1.53 -10.08 0.22
CA CYS A 249 1.32 -9.25 -0.98
C CYS A 249 2.65 -8.88 -1.63
N MET A 250 2.87 -9.28 -2.90
CA MET A 250 4.11 -8.98 -3.60
C MET A 250 4.30 -7.48 -3.85
N PHE A 251 3.20 -6.70 -3.95
CA PHE A 251 3.27 -5.26 -4.17
C PHE A 251 3.87 -4.49 -2.99
N GLU A 252 3.87 -5.04 -1.79
CA GLU A 252 4.59 -4.45 -0.66
C GLU A 252 6.09 -4.29 -1.00
N TYR A 253 6.69 -5.30 -1.62
CA TYR A 253 8.08 -5.24 -2.05
C TYR A 253 8.27 -4.44 -3.34
N VAL A 254 7.39 -4.63 -4.33
CA VAL A 254 7.55 -4.00 -5.65
C VAL A 254 7.34 -2.49 -5.58
N TYR A 255 6.35 -2.02 -4.81
CA TYR A 255 5.91 -0.63 -4.86
C TYR A 255 5.62 0.02 -3.51
N PHE A 256 4.75 -0.57 -2.63
CA PHE A 256 4.17 0.18 -1.52
C PHE A 256 5.16 0.57 -0.43
N ALA A 257 5.93 -0.38 0.08
CA ALA A 257 6.83 -0.11 1.18
C ALA A 257 7.97 0.83 0.78
N ARG A 258 8.47 1.58 1.73
CA ARG A 258 9.67 2.41 1.55
C ARG A 258 10.88 1.51 1.28
N PRO A 259 11.83 1.95 0.42
CA PRO A 259 13.04 1.16 0.15
C PRO A 259 13.86 0.85 1.40
N ASP A 260 13.85 1.73 2.39
CA ASP A 260 14.55 1.60 3.67
C ASP A 260 13.79 0.77 4.72
N SER A 261 12.66 0.17 4.35
CA SER A 261 11.90 -0.71 5.24
C SER A 261 12.39 -2.16 5.17
N ILE A 262 12.34 -2.84 6.32
CA ILE A 262 12.56 -4.28 6.44
C ILE A 262 11.19 -4.93 6.72
N ILE A 263 10.79 -5.86 5.88
CA ILE A 263 9.53 -6.62 5.99
C ILE A 263 9.85 -8.11 5.91
N ASP A 264 9.32 -8.91 6.85
CA ASP A 264 9.59 -10.36 6.93
C ASP A 264 11.09 -10.67 6.77
N LYS A 265 11.95 -9.88 7.46
CA LYS A 265 13.43 -9.95 7.47
C LYS A 265 14.10 -9.66 6.13
N LYS A 266 13.43 -9.01 5.19
CA LYS A 266 13.96 -8.64 3.88
C LYS A 266 13.96 -7.12 3.73
N GLU A 267 15.10 -6.57 3.34
CA GLU A 267 15.21 -5.16 3.00
C GLU A 267 14.57 -4.90 1.64
N VAL A 268 13.63 -3.98 1.59
CA VAL A 268 12.85 -3.68 0.36
C VAL A 268 13.77 -3.16 -0.74
N PHE A 269 14.81 -2.39 -0.39
CA PHE A 269 15.80 -1.92 -1.35
C PHE A 269 16.49 -3.08 -2.06
N ASP A 270 16.98 -4.07 -1.32
CA ASP A 270 17.68 -5.24 -1.88
C ASP A 270 16.77 -6.06 -2.80
N VAL A 271 15.51 -6.23 -2.40
CA VAL A 271 14.52 -6.92 -3.24
C VAL A 271 14.33 -6.18 -4.57
N ARG A 272 14.14 -4.85 -4.54
CA ARG A 272 13.97 -4.04 -5.77
C ARG A 272 15.22 -4.02 -6.62
N TYR A 273 16.39 -3.96 -6.00
CA TYR A 273 17.67 -4.07 -6.71
C TYR A 273 17.77 -5.42 -7.44
N ASN A 274 17.45 -6.53 -6.76
CA ASN A 274 17.47 -7.87 -7.35
C ASN A 274 16.44 -8.04 -8.48
N ILE A 275 15.26 -7.41 -8.37
CA ILE A 275 14.29 -7.35 -9.50
C ILE A 275 14.94 -6.67 -10.72
N GLY A 276 15.68 -5.60 -10.52
CA GLY A 276 16.42 -4.93 -11.59
C GLY A 276 17.48 -5.81 -12.24
N VAL A 277 18.26 -6.53 -11.44
CA VAL A 277 19.24 -7.53 -11.93
C VAL A 277 18.54 -8.61 -12.76
N LYS A 278 17.41 -9.14 -12.24
CA LYS A 278 16.63 -10.18 -12.96
C LYS A 278 16.07 -9.66 -14.28
N LEU A 279 15.55 -8.44 -14.32
CA LEU A 279 15.10 -7.78 -15.55
C LEU A 279 16.20 -7.67 -16.61
N ALA A 280 17.44 -7.37 -16.19
CA ALA A 280 18.57 -7.29 -17.12
C ALA A 280 18.96 -8.67 -17.65
N MET A 281 18.82 -9.73 -16.84
CA MET A 281 19.04 -11.12 -17.26
C MET A 281 17.98 -11.59 -18.27
N GLU A 282 16.70 -11.34 -17.96
CA GLU A 282 15.58 -11.82 -18.78
C GLU A 282 15.38 -11.01 -20.06
N HIS A 283 15.68 -9.71 -20.03
CA HIS A 283 15.42 -8.77 -21.13
C HIS A 283 16.62 -7.86 -21.40
N PRO A 284 17.76 -8.42 -21.84
CA PRO A 284 18.93 -7.61 -22.23
C PRO A 284 18.63 -6.75 -23.45
N VAL A 285 19.28 -5.60 -23.55
CA VAL A 285 19.17 -4.69 -24.68
C VAL A 285 20.46 -3.88 -24.82
N ASN A 286 20.78 -3.45 -26.03
CA ASN A 286 21.87 -2.51 -26.29
C ASN A 286 21.33 -1.08 -26.22
N ALA A 287 21.78 -0.32 -25.22
CA ALA A 287 21.33 1.06 -24.98
C ALA A 287 22.47 1.90 -24.37
N ASP A 288 22.28 3.21 -24.35
CA ASP A 288 23.29 4.16 -23.90
C ASP A 288 23.16 4.51 -22.40
N VAL A 289 21.94 4.44 -21.86
CA VAL A 289 21.65 4.86 -20.48
C VAL A 289 20.44 4.16 -19.90
N VAL A 290 20.50 3.82 -18.61
CA VAL A 290 19.37 3.35 -17.80
C VAL A 290 18.78 4.53 -17.05
N VAL A 291 17.50 4.77 -17.22
CA VAL A 291 16.75 5.88 -16.62
C VAL A 291 15.60 5.34 -15.76
N PRO A 292 15.53 5.67 -14.48
CA PRO A 292 14.40 5.29 -13.64
C PRO A 292 13.17 6.17 -13.89
N VAL A 293 11.99 5.60 -13.75
CA VAL A 293 10.79 6.39 -13.47
C VAL A 293 10.81 6.75 -11.98
N PRO A 294 10.91 8.04 -11.61
CA PRO A 294 11.02 8.45 -10.21
C PRO A 294 9.66 8.36 -9.50
N ASP A 295 9.60 7.95 -8.20
CA ASP A 295 10.73 7.58 -7.36
C ASP A 295 10.87 6.03 -7.30
N SER A 296 9.83 5.28 -7.64
CA SER A 296 9.67 3.83 -7.42
C SER A 296 10.62 2.97 -8.26
N GLY A 297 10.97 3.41 -9.47
CA GLY A 297 11.86 2.67 -10.38
C GLY A 297 13.35 2.74 -10.05
N ARG A 298 13.79 3.58 -9.08
CA ARG A 298 15.22 3.86 -8.85
C ARG A 298 16.05 2.65 -8.45
N SER A 299 15.61 1.89 -7.46
CA SER A 299 16.37 0.72 -6.98
C SER A 299 16.46 -0.37 -8.05
N GLN A 300 15.37 -0.59 -8.79
CA GLN A 300 15.32 -1.54 -9.90
C GLN A 300 16.21 -1.09 -11.07
N ALA A 301 16.18 0.20 -11.41
CA ALA A 301 17.04 0.75 -12.46
C ALA A 301 18.53 0.63 -12.09
N LEU A 302 18.88 0.82 -10.83
CA LEU A 302 20.22 0.62 -10.34
C LEU A 302 20.67 -0.84 -10.51
N GLY A 303 19.85 -1.82 -10.10
CA GLY A 303 20.13 -3.23 -10.28
C GLY A 303 20.29 -3.62 -11.77
N TYR A 304 19.40 -3.10 -12.62
CA TYR A 304 19.50 -3.29 -14.09
C TYR A 304 20.82 -2.74 -14.63
N SER A 305 21.18 -1.51 -14.27
CA SER A 305 22.41 -0.85 -14.72
C SER A 305 23.66 -1.62 -14.32
N VAL A 306 23.76 -2.01 -13.05
CA VAL A 306 24.96 -2.72 -12.55
C VAL A 306 25.16 -4.05 -13.26
N TYR A 307 24.09 -4.81 -13.49
CA TYR A 307 24.19 -6.09 -14.17
C TYR A 307 24.46 -5.93 -15.68
N SER A 308 23.73 -5.07 -16.36
CA SER A 308 23.87 -4.85 -17.82
C SER A 308 25.12 -4.07 -18.20
N LYS A 309 25.77 -3.40 -17.22
CA LYS A 309 26.89 -2.46 -17.43
C LYS A 309 26.53 -1.22 -18.27
N ILE A 310 25.25 -0.95 -18.47
CA ILE A 310 24.75 0.28 -19.08
C ILE A 310 24.73 1.36 -18.01
N PRO A 311 25.29 2.56 -18.23
CA PRO A 311 25.35 3.62 -17.24
C PRO A 311 23.97 4.03 -16.72
N TYR A 312 23.83 4.21 -15.40
CA TYR A 312 22.64 4.80 -14.76
C TYR A 312 22.70 6.32 -14.78
N SER A 313 21.57 6.97 -15.08
CA SER A 313 21.41 8.42 -14.89
C SER A 313 19.97 8.81 -14.60
N GLU A 314 19.76 9.87 -13.80
CA GLU A 314 18.45 10.49 -13.60
C GLU A 314 18.08 11.26 -14.89
N GLY A 315 17.31 10.64 -15.77
CA GLY A 315 16.82 11.26 -17.02
C GLY A 315 15.45 11.94 -16.83
N LEU A 316 14.79 11.65 -15.73
CA LEU A 316 13.48 12.16 -15.37
C LEU A 316 13.53 12.73 -13.94
N ILE A 317 12.93 13.91 -13.75
CA ILE A 317 12.83 14.56 -12.43
C ILE A 317 11.36 14.77 -12.08
N LYS A 318 11.00 14.30 -10.87
CA LYS A 318 9.70 14.57 -10.27
C LYS A 318 9.72 15.91 -9.54
N ASN A 319 8.79 16.80 -9.84
CA ASN A 319 8.62 18.04 -9.09
C ASN A 319 8.11 17.72 -7.68
N ARG A 320 8.96 17.92 -6.67
CA ARG A 320 8.64 17.65 -5.25
C ARG A 320 7.67 18.65 -4.65
N TYR A 321 7.51 19.82 -5.28
CA TYR A 321 6.63 20.91 -4.82
C TYR A 321 5.29 20.94 -5.53
N SER A 322 5.03 20.02 -6.48
CA SER A 322 3.70 19.86 -7.06
C SER A 322 2.85 19.02 -6.13
N ASP A 323 2.08 19.68 -5.29
CA ASP A 323 1.13 19.02 -4.40
C ASP A 323 0.08 18.23 -5.16
N ARG A 324 -0.40 17.13 -4.56
CA ARG A 324 -1.55 16.35 -5.07
C ARG A 324 -2.89 17.09 -4.96
N THR A 325 -2.88 18.34 -4.49
CA THR A 325 -4.04 19.15 -4.17
C THR A 325 -4.86 19.66 -5.37
N PHE A 326 -4.39 19.43 -6.59
CA PHE A 326 -5.19 19.75 -7.77
C PHE A 326 -6.00 18.55 -8.25
N ILE A 327 -7.13 18.29 -7.58
CA ILE A 327 -8.25 17.58 -8.21
C ILE A 327 -8.90 18.58 -9.16
N LEU A 328 -8.35 18.69 -10.35
CA LEU A 328 -8.92 19.55 -11.38
C LEU A 328 -10.09 18.82 -12.03
N PRO A 329 -11.22 19.49 -12.26
CA PRO A 329 -12.48 18.84 -12.63
C PRO A 329 -12.53 18.35 -14.09
N ASP A 330 -11.60 18.75 -14.95
CA ASP A 330 -11.63 18.42 -16.38
C ASP A 330 -10.37 17.66 -16.86
N GLN A 331 -10.49 17.00 -18.01
CA GLN A 331 -9.47 16.16 -18.64
C GLN A 331 -8.20 16.93 -19.04
N LYS A 332 -8.36 18.18 -19.52
CA LYS A 332 -7.26 19.04 -19.98
C LYS A 332 -6.37 19.44 -18.81
N SER A 333 -6.98 19.74 -17.67
CA SER A 333 -6.31 20.10 -16.43
C SER A 333 -5.54 18.92 -15.81
N ARG A 334 -6.02 17.69 -15.99
CA ARG A 334 -5.30 16.47 -15.53
C ARG A 334 -4.05 16.20 -16.37
N TYR A 335 -4.08 16.44 -17.66
CA TYR A 335 -2.91 16.35 -18.55
C TYR A 335 -1.85 17.38 -18.17
N GLU A 336 -2.26 18.61 -17.87
CA GLU A 336 -1.38 19.67 -17.38
C GLU A 336 -0.79 19.33 -15.98
N ALA A 337 -1.56 18.68 -15.12
CA ALA A 337 -1.07 18.21 -13.81
C ALA A 337 0.05 17.16 -13.92
N ILE A 338 0.02 16.28 -14.93
CA ILE A 338 1.11 15.33 -15.20
C ILE A 338 2.34 16.07 -15.73
N LYS A 339 2.16 17.06 -16.60
CA LYS A 339 3.26 17.91 -17.11
C LYS A 339 4.00 18.65 -15.98
N ILE A 340 3.28 19.10 -14.97
CA ILE A 340 3.88 19.80 -13.82
C ILE A 340 4.67 18.82 -12.94
N LYS A 341 4.32 17.53 -12.97
CA LYS A 341 4.90 16.52 -12.06
C LYS A 341 6.20 15.90 -12.54
N LEU A 342 6.43 15.82 -13.85
CA LEU A 342 7.56 15.08 -14.39
C LEU A 342 8.22 15.84 -15.54
N ASN A 343 9.51 16.08 -15.44
CA ASN A 343 10.33 16.73 -16.45
C ASN A 343 11.52 15.86 -16.84
N THR A 344 12.00 16.02 -18.06
CA THR A 344 13.19 15.35 -18.60
C THR A 344 14.44 16.17 -18.34
N ILE A 345 15.58 15.48 -18.21
CA ILE A 345 16.92 16.10 -18.24
C ILE A 345 17.48 15.88 -19.66
N LYS A 346 17.36 16.91 -20.50
CA LYS A 346 17.68 16.84 -21.94
C LYS A 346 19.10 16.36 -22.24
N SER A 347 20.09 16.78 -21.45
CA SER A 347 21.49 16.35 -21.62
C SER A 347 21.70 14.85 -21.41
N VAL A 348 20.79 14.18 -20.69
CA VAL A 348 20.80 12.73 -20.46
C VAL A 348 20.07 11.99 -21.58
N ILE A 349 19.05 12.63 -22.18
CA ILE A 349 18.06 11.99 -23.06
C ILE A 349 18.40 12.16 -24.55
N ASN A 350 18.89 13.36 -24.94
CA ASN A 350 19.06 13.72 -26.33
C ASN A 350 20.03 12.78 -27.06
N GLU A 351 19.60 12.27 -28.22
CA GLU A 351 20.34 11.35 -29.10
C GLU A 351 20.73 10.02 -28.42
N LYS A 352 20.00 9.60 -27.37
CA LYS A 352 20.27 8.38 -26.59
C LYS A 352 19.23 7.29 -26.83
N LYS A 353 19.69 6.05 -26.76
CA LYS A 353 18.88 4.84 -26.58
C LYS A 353 18.72 4.63 -25.07
N ILE A 354 17.49 4.60 -24.59
CA ILE A 354 17.17 4.60 -23.18
C ILE A 354 16.59 3.26 -22.74
N VAL A 355 17.07 2.71 -21.64
CA VAL A 355 16.34 1.71 -20.86
C VAL A 355 15.54 2.44 -19.79
N LEU A 356 14.23 2.53 -19.94
CA LEU A 356 13.32 3.13 -18.99
C LEU A 356 12.82 2.05 -18.03
N VAL A 357 13.12 2.19 -16.72
CA VAL A 357 12.75 1.20 -15.72
C VAL A 357 11.66 1.75 -14.80
N ASP A 358 10.55 1.02 -14.69
CA ASP A 358 9.43 1.34 -13.77
C ASP A 358 9.05 0.12 -12.93
N ASP A 359 8.34 0.33 -11.83
CA ASP A 359 7.88 -0.74 -10.95
C ASP A 359 6.75 -1.57 -11.55
N SER A 360 5.76 -0.91 -12.18
CA SER A 360 4.55 -1.56 -12.69
C SER A 360 3.85 -0.73 -13.77
N ILE A 361 3.09 -1.41 -14.65
CA ILE A 361 2.18 -0.78 -15.60
C ILE A 361 0.77 -1.31 -15.34
N VAL A 362 -0.16 -0.42 -14.95
CA VAL A 362 -1.57 -0.78 -14.74
C VAL A 362 -2.41 -0.41 -15.97
N ARG A 363 -2.56 0.88 -16.25
CA ARG A 363 -3.40 1.40 -17.33
C ARG A 363 -2.62 1.84 -18.58
N GLY A 364 -1.29 2.00 -18.47
CA GLY A 364 -0.40 2.37 -19.57
C GLY A 364 -0.35 3.87 -19.91
N ASN A 365 -1.30 4.68 -19.46
CA ASN A 365 -1.37 6.11 -19.82
C ASN A 365 -0.16 6.91 -19.34
N THR A 366 0.31 6.68 -18.12
CA THR A 366 1.53 7.31 -17.57
C THR A 366 2.76 6.93 -18.39
N MET A 367 2.89 5.63 -18.71
CA MET A 367 4.04 5.15 -19.51
C MET A 367 4.04 5.75 -20.91
N ARG A 368 2.89 5.80 -21.57
CA ARG A 368 2.72 6.45 -22.88
C ARG A 368 3.12 7.92 -22.86
N TYR A 369 2.70 8.64 -21.81
CA TYR A 369 3.10 10.04 -21.61
C TYR A 369 4.61 10.19 -21.43
N ILE A 370 5.23 9.36 -20.57
CA ILE A 370 6.68 9.40 -20.31
C ILE A 370 7.46 9.13 -21.59
N ILE A 371 7.10 8.11 -22.35
CA ILE A 371 7.73 7.82 -23.65
C ILE A 371 7.58 9.00 -24.60
N GLY A 372 6.41 9.63 -24.64
CA GLY A 372 6.15 10.81 -25.47
C GLY A 372 7.07 11.99 -25.16
N ILE A 373 7.30 12.32 -23.88
CA ILE A 373 8.21 13.42 -23.50
C ILE A 373 9.68 13.06 -23.74
N LEU A 374 10.09 11.80 -23.51
CA LEU A 374 11.45 11.35 -23.83
C LEU A 374 11.75 11.48 -25.31
N ARG A 375 10.83 11.03 -26.18
CA ARG A 375 11.00 11.16 -27.63
C ARG A 375 11.00 12.62 -28.10
N LYS A 376 10.11 13.45 -27.54
CA LYS A 376 10.09 14.90 -27.82
C LYS A 376 11.42 15.57 -27.51
N ASP A 377 12.11 15.11 -26.47
CA ASP A 377 13.40 15.66 -26.02
C ASP A 377 14.60 14.90 -26.61
N GLY A 378 14.39 14.10 -27.68
CA GLY A 378 15.43 13.58 -28.54
C GLY A 378 15.87 12.13 -28.28
N ALA A 379 15.14 11.36 -27.45
CA ALA A 379 15.43 9.93 -27.30
C ALA A 379 15.26 9.20 -28.65
N THR A 380 16.27 8.45 -29.07
CA THR A 380 16.26 7.70 -30.33
C THR A 380 15.54 6.38 -30.21
N GLU A 381 15.73 5.68 -29.11
CA GLU A 381 15.01 4.45 -28.73
C GLU A 381 14.61 4.50 -27.25
N VAL A 382 13.44 3.92 -26.89
CA VAL A 382 12.98 3.78 -25.51
C VAL A 382 12.57 2.33 -25.26
N HIS A 383 13.39 1.63 -24.48
CA HIS A 383 13.21 0.24 -24.09
C HIS A 383 12.66 0.17 -22.68
N VAL A 384 11.41 -0.26 -22.51
CA VAL A 384 10.74 -0.28 -21.19
C VAL A 384 11.01 -1.60 -20.47
N ARG A 385 11.34 -1.51 -19.18
CA ARG A 385 11.54 -2.64 -18.26
C ARG A 385 10.70 -2.44 -17.02
N VAL A 386 9.92 -3.46 -16.66
CA VAL A 386 8.87 -3.35 -15.63
C VAL A 386 9.14 -4.36 -14.54
N GLY A 387 9.26 -3.88 -13.30
CA GLY A 387 9.62 -4.66 -12.11
C GLY A 387 8.51 -5.54 -11.54
N SER A 388 7.30 -5.49 -12.10
CA SER A 388 6.25 -6.47 -11.83
C SER A 388 5.93 -7.26 -13.10
N PRO A 389 5.41 -8.50 -13.02
CA PRO A 389 4.73 -9.14 -14.14
C PRO A 389 3.48 -8.36 -14.57
N PRO A 390 2.90 -8.64 -15.76
CA PRO A 390 1.66 -7.99 -16.22
C PRO A 390 0.51 -8.17 -15.20
N ILE A 391 -0.22 -7.08 -14.91
CA ILE A 391 -1.39 -7.10 -14.03
C ILE A 391 -2.61 -7.43 -14.87
N VAL A 392 -3.24 -8.58 -14.62
CA VAL A 392 -4.33 -9.14 -15.45
C VAL A 392 -5.66 -9.31 -14.71
N ALA A 393 -5.66 -9.16 -13.39
CA ALA A 393 -6.83 -9.40 -12.56
C ALA A 393 -6.96 -8.36 -11.42
N PRO A 394 -8.18 -8.07 -10.94
CA PRO A 394 -8.42 -7.13 -9.85
C PRO A 394 -7.81 -7.59 -8.53
N CYS A 395 -7.61 -6.67 -7.59
CA CYS A 395 -7.25 -6.96 -6.21
C CYS A 395 -8.49 -6.89 -5.32
N TYR A 396 -8.65 -7.86 -4.41
CA TYR A 396 -9.72 -7.92 -3.41
C TYR A 396 -9.19 -7.72 -1.98
N PHE A 397 -7.88 -7.47 -1.82
CA PHE A 397 -7.18 -7.46 -0.54
C PHE A 397 -6.61 -6.08 -0.19
N GLY A 398 -7.20 -4.99 -0.75
CA GLY A 398 -6.91 -3.63 -0.33
C GLY A 398 -6.05 -2.79 -1.28
N VAL A 399 -5.71 -3.29 -2.49
CA VAL A 399 -5.10 -2.44 -3.54
C VAL A 399 -6.21 -1.91 -4.45
N ASP A 400 -6.21 -0.60 -4.72
CA ASP A 400 -7.22 0.03 -5.59
C ASP A 400 -6.97 -0.31 -7.08
N MET A 401 -7.27 -1.55 -7.42
CA MET A 401 -7.24 -2.11 -8.77
C MET A 401 -8.46 -3.02 -8.94
N LYS A 402 -9.67 -2.43 -8.97
CA LYS A 402 -10.93 -3.21 -8.90
C LYS A 402 -11.52 -3.53 -10.27
N THR A 403 -11.26 -2.73 -11.28
CA THR A 403 -11.90 -2.85 -12.60
C THR A 403 -10.96 -3.50 -13.62
N LYS A 404 -11.30 -4.72 -14.04
CA LYS A 404 -10.49 -5.50 -14.98
C LYS A 404 -10.28 -4.80 -16.33
N ASN A 405 -11.27 -4.05 -16.81
CA ASN A 405 -11.20 -3.32 -18.08
C ASN A 405 -10.19 -2.16 -18.06
N ASP A 406 -9.77 -1.71 -16.88
CA ASP A 406 -8.77 -0.65 -16.74
C ASP A 406 -7.33 -1.17 -16.96
N PHE A 407 -7.10 -2.46 -16.96
CA PHE A 407 -5.75 -3.02 -17.10
C PHE A 407 -5.32 -3.09 -18.55
N ILE A 408 -4.17 -2.47 -18.85
CA ILE A 408 -3.60 -2.51 -20.20
C ILE A 408 -3.30 -3.96 -20.65
N ALA A 409 -2.98 -4.85 -19.70
CA ALA A 409 -2.66 -6.25 -19.98
C ALA A 409 -3.91 -7.15 -20.08
N ASN A 410 -5.13 -6.61 -19.91
CA ASN A 410 -6.34 -7.41 -20.03
C ASN A 410 -6.56 -7.90 -21.48
N GLY A 411 -6.38 -9.21 -21.70
CA GLY A 411 -6.56 -9.85 -23.00
C GLY A 411 -5.53 -9.48 -24.06
N LYS A 412 -4.43 -8.80 -23.69
CA LYS A 412 -3.38 -8.37 -24.64
C LYS A 412 -2.06 -9.10 -24.39
N THR A 413 -1.35 -9.32 -25.47
CA THR A 413 0.05 -9.80 -25.46
C THR A 413 1.00 -8.66 -25.07
N VAL A 414 2.21 -8.99 -24.63
CA VAL A 414 3.27 -8.00 -24.33
C VAL A 414 3.60 -7.16 -25.56
N GLU A 415 3.55 -7.74 -26.76
CA GLU A 415 3.81 -7.02 -28.01
C GLU A 415 2.70 -6.01 -28.34
N GLU A 416 1.44 -6.31 -28.08
CA GLU A 416 0.33 -5.38 -28.24
C GLU A 416 0.44 -4.22 -27.24
N ILE A 417 0.80 -4.51 -25.97
CA ILE A 417 1.04 -3.50 -24.96
C ILE A 417 2.21 -2.61 -25.37
N ARG A 418 3.33 -3.19 -25.86
CA ARG A 418 4.50 -2.45 -26.37
C ARG A 418 4.11 -1.42 -27.42
N LYS A 419 3.34 -1.86 -28.43
CA LYS A 419 2.84 -0.97 -29.50
C LYS A 419 1.95 0.14 -28.95
N GLU A 420 1.07 -0.19 -28.04
CA GLU A 420 0.11 0.74 -27.46
C GLU A 420 0.79 1.84 -26.62
N ILE A 421 1.86 1.50 -25.86
CA ILE A 421 2.62 2.50 -25.10
C ILE A 421 3.67 3.24 -25.96
N GLY A 422 3.95 2.79 -27.19
CA GLY A 422 4.90 3.40 -28.11
C GLY A 422 6.38 3.11 -27.81
N ALA A 423 6.68 2.00 -27.12
CA ALA A 423 8.04 1.60 -26.79
C ALA A 423 8.70 0.81 -27.94
N ASP A 424 10.05 0.88 -28.05
CA ASP A 424 10.82 0.06 -28.99
C ASP A 424 10.94 -1.39 -28.52
N SER A 425 11.02 -1.63 -27.22
CA SER A 425 10.87 -2.96 -26.61
C SER A 425 10.22 -2.86 -25.23
N LEU A 426 9.56 -3.94 -24.81
CA LEU A 426 8.93 -4.06 -23.49
C LEU A 426 9.30 -5.40 -22.88
N GLY A 427 9.78 -5.37 -21.63
CA GLY A 427 10.07 -6.55 -20.83
C GLY A 427 9.52 -6.41 -19.41
N TYR A 428 8.77 -7.41 -18.98
CA TYR A 428 8.29 -7.56 -17.60
C TYR A 428 9.14 -8.63 -16.90
N VAL A 429 9.43 -8.43 -15.60
CA VAL A 429 10.01 -9.52 -14.82
C VAL A 429 9.06 -10.73 -14.82
N SER A 430 9.60 -11.93 -14.95
CA SER A 430 8.79 -13.15 -14.86
C SER A 430 8.28 -13.37 -13.43
N ILE A 431 7.22 -14.17 -13.25
CA ILE A 431 6.72 -14.54 -11.91
C ILE A 431 7.80 -15.27 -11.10
N GLU A 432 8.54 -16.15 -11.74
CA GLU A 432 9.68 -16.87 -11.16
C GLU A 432 10.79 -15.90 -10.77
N GLY A 433 11.16 -14.98 -11.67
CA GLY A 433 12.15 -13.94 -11.42
C GLY A 433 11.76 -13.01 -10.26
N LEU A 434 10.48 -12.68 -10.15
CA LEU A 434 9.94 -11.92 -9.01
C LEU A 434 10.09 -12.69 -7.69
N LYS A 435 9.66 -13.98 -7.66
CA LYS A 435 9.80 -14.84 -6.47
C LYS A 435 11.24 -15.00 -6.03
N GLU A 436 12.14 -15.26 -6.98
CA GLU A 436 13.58 -15.37 -6.71
C GLU A 436 14.15 -14.07 -6.15
N SER A 437 13.76 -12.92 -6.72
CA SER A 437 14.22 -11.60 -6.27
C SER A 437 13.74 -11.27 -4.85
N ILE A 438 12.50 -11.63 -4.50
CA ILE A 438 11.96 -11.50 -3.15
C ILE A 438 12.58 -12.57 -2.22
N GLY A 439 12.98 -13.72 -2.77
CA GLY A 439 13.45 -14.87 -1.99
C GLY A 439 12.33 -15.49 -1.13
N MET A 440 11.10 -15.55 -1.67
CA MET A 440 9.90 -16.07 -1.02
C MET A 440 8.95 -16.69 -2.04
N ASN A 441 8.40 -17.87 -1.71
CA ASN A 441 7.42 -18.55 -2.56
C ASN A 441 5.97 -18.27 -2.13
N GLU A 442 5.77 -17.95 -0.86
CA GLU A 442 4.46 -17.73 -0.24
C GLU A 442 3.96 -16.29 -0.49
N LEU A 443 3.70 -15.98 -1.75
CA LEU A 443 3.24 -14.67 -2.20
C LEU A 443 1.79 -14.71 -2.70
N CYS A 444 1.03 -13.67 -2.41
CA CYS A 444 -0.22 -13.40 -3.10
C CYS A 444 0.10 -12.88 -4.51
N LEU A 445 -0.29 -13.65 -5.51
CA LEU A 445 -0.12 -13.34 -6.93
C LEU A 445 -1.48 -13.21 -7.65
N GLY A 446 -2.56 -12.96 -6.90
CA GLY A 446 -3.93 -12.93 -7.44
C GLY A 446 -4.10 -11.95 -8.60
N CYS A 447 -3.56 -10.73 -8.47
CA CYS A 447 -3.60 -9.71 -9.52
C CYS A 447 -2.79 -10.06 -10.78
N LEU A 448 -1.83 -10.98 -10.68
CA LEU A 448 -0.99 -11.44 -11.80
C LEU A 448 -1.51 -12.70 -12.49
N THR A 449 -2.29 -13.52 -11.79
CA THR A 449 -2.69 -14.86 -12.24
C THR A 449 -4.20 -15.08 -12.31
N GLY A 450 -4.99 -14.23 -11.66
CA GLY A 450 -6.41 -14.43 -11.43
C GLY A 450 -6.75 -15.54 -10.43
N LYS A 451 -5.73 -16.15 -9.77
CA LYS A 451 -5.91 -17.18 -8.74
C LYS A 451 -5.61 -16.57 -7.38
N TYR A 452 -6.61 -16.54 -6.52
CA TYR A 452 -6.51 -15.91 -5.19
C TYR A 452 -6.27 -16.97 -4.11
N PRO A 453 -5.56 -16.62 -3.03
CA PRO A 453 -5.29 -17.56 -1.94
C PRO A 453 -6.50 -17.82 -1.04
N ASP A 454 -7.52 -16.97 -1.08
CA ASP A 454 -8.81 -17.13 -0.36
C ASP A 454 -9.98 -17.09 -1.35
N ASP A 455 -11.10 -17.68 -0.96
CA ASP A 455 -12.35 -17.63 -1.73
C ASP A 455 -12.89 -16.20 -1.73
N ILE A 456 -13.13 -15.67 -2.92
CA ILE A 456 -13.72 -14.35 -3.10
C ILE A 456 -15.24 -14.46 -3.14
N PRO A 457 -15.96 -13.95 -2.12
CA PRO A 457 -17.42 -13.94 -2.11
C PRO A 457 -18.00 -13.22 -3.34
N GLN A 458 -19.19 -13.65 -3.78
CA GLN A 458 -19.85 -13.00 -4.92
C GLN A 458 -20.15 -11.52 -4.62
N SER A 459 -20.46 -11.19 -3.36
CA SER A 459 -20.70 -9.84 -2.86
C SER A 459 -19.49 -8.91 -2.97
N ALA A 460 -18.25 -9.45 -3.00
CA ALA A 460 -17.02 -8.69 -3.19
C ALA A 460 -16.70 -8.40 -4.66
N LYS A 461 -17.32 -9.13 -5.59
CA LYS A 461 -17.07 -8.93 -7.03
C LYS A 461 -17.86 -7.71 -7.52
N PRO A 462 -17.27 -6.84 -8.34
CA PRO A 462 -18.01 -5.74 -8.93
C PRO A 462 -19.20 -6.32 -9.70
N ASN A 463 -20.39 -5.75 -9.45
CA ASN A 463 -21.56 -6.07 -10.25
C ASN A 463 -21.29 -5.59 -11.67
N TYR A 464 -20.92 -6.50 -12.56
CA TYR A 464 -20.90 -6.26 -13.99
C TYR A 464 -22.37 -6.34 -14.47
N THR A 465 -23.03 -5.21 -14.51
CA THR A 465 -24.22 -4.98 -15.34
C THR A 465 -23.81 -4.19 -16.56
#